data_fc4fb3dae50fb7db7c8d8e9450bdb7c9
#
_entry.id   fc4fb3dae50fb7db7c8d8e9450bdb7c9
#
_cell.length_a   1.000
_cell.length_b   1.000
_cell.length_c   1.000
_cell.angle_alpha   90.00
_cell.angle_beta   90.00
_cell.angle_gamma   90.00
#
_symmetry.space_group_name_H-M   'P 1'
#
loop_
_entity.id
_entity.type
_entity.pdbx_description
1 polymer ?
#
loop_
_entity_poly.entity_id
_entity_poly.type
_entity_poly.pdbx_seq_one_letter_code
_entity_poly.pdbx_strand_id
1 'polypeptide(L)'
;MKLCRFKTAEGAVRIGRLQEDETVADLTAAGFKSLTALLEDTEALAQAEAAEAPSVPMAEVSLLTPVERQEVWAAGVTYLRSKKARMEESDFSANAYDQVYDAPRPEIFFKSLPEKVVHPGDSVGIRADASW
;
A
#
# COMPACT_ATOMS: atom_id res chain seq x y z
N MET A 1 13.95 -5.23 1.05
CA MET A 1 13.32 -5.39 -0.28
C MET A 1 12.10 -4.48 -0.42
N LYS A 2 11.83 -3.92 -1.63
CA LYS A 2 10.60 -3.14 -1.94
C LYS A 2 9.84 -3.87 -3.06
N LEU A 3 8.68 -4.41 -2.74
CA LEU A 3 7.81 -5.10 -3.71
C LEU A 3 6.84 -4.13 -4.35
N CYS A 4 6.47 -4.39 -5.60
CA CYS A 4 5.47 -3.62 -6.34
C CYS A 4 4.60 -4.53 -7.21
N ARG A 5 3.48 -3.99 -7.64
CA ARG A 5 2.70 -4.46 -8.79
C ARG A 5 2.85 -3.44 -9.91
N PHE A 6 2.95 -3.92 -11.11
CA PHE A 6 3.10 -3.06 -12.28
C PHE A 6 2.37 -3.62 -13.49
N LYS A 7 2.11 -2.75 -14.43
CA LYS A 7 1.51 -3.07 -15.73
C LYS A 7 2.52 -2.78 -16.82
N THR A 8 2.75 -3.74 -17.70
CA THR A 8 3.65 -3.58 -18.86
C THR A 8 3.00 -2.74 -19.94
N ALA A 9 3.74 -2.32 -20.95
CA ALA A 9 3.22 -1.58 -22.11
C ALA A 9 2.12 -2.37 -22.86
N GLU A 10 2.22 -3.70 -22.88
CA GLU A 10 1.23 -4.60 -23.50
C GLU A 10 -0.01 -4.81 -22.62
N GLY A 11 -0.04 -4.22 -21.42
CA GLY A 11 -1.17 -4.29 -20.50
C GLY A 11 -1.15 -5.48 -19.52
N ALA A 12 -0.10 -6.30 -19.50
CA ALA A 12 0.02 -7.41 -18.56
C ALA A 12 0.31 -6.92 -17.14
N VAL A 13 -0.46 -7.42 -16.17
CA VAL A 13 -0.23 -7.14 -14.75
C VAL A 13 0.78 -8.13 -14.20
N ARG A 14 1.81 -7.61 -13.56
CA ARG A 14 2.92 -8.38 -13.01
C ARG A 14 3.29 -7.90 -11.61
N ILE A 15 4.06 -8.72 -10.89
CA ILE A 15 4.69 -8.33 -9.64
C ILE A 15 6.19 -8.19 -9.82
N GLY A 16 6.79 -7.29 -9.05
CA GLY A 16 8.21 -7.00 -9.17
C GLY A 16 8.84 -6.53 -7.89
N ARG A 17 10.16 -6.45 -7.94
CA ARG A 17 11.01 -5.88 -6.91
C ARG A 17 11.69 -4.63 -7.45
N LEU A 18 11.46 -3.49 -6.79
CA LEU A 18 12.14 -2.24 -7.14
C LEU A 18 13.63 -2.34 -6.82
N GLN A 19 14.46 -1.88 -7.74
CA GLN A 19 15.91 -1.84 -7.64
C GLN A 19 16.40 -0.38 -7.47
N GLU A 20 17.64 -0.21 -7.04
CA GLU A 20 18.20 1.13 -6.79
C GLU A 20 18.53 1.91 -8.08
N ASP A 21 18.67 1.20 -9.20
CA ASP A 21 18.99 1.71 -10.53
C ASP A 21 17.75 2.16 -11.34
N GLU A 22 16.64 2.43 -10.67
CA GLU A 22 15.35 2.79 -11.30
C GLU A 22 14.82 1.71 -12.26
N THR A 23 15.07 0.45 -11.95
CA THR A 23 14.49 -0.69 -12.66
C THR A 23 13.57 -1.52 -11.76
N VAL A 24 12.76 -2.37 -12.37
CA VAL A 24 11.90 -3.37 -11.72
C VAL A 24 12.36 -4.75 -12.13
N ALA A 25 12.82 -5.55 -11.19
CA ALA A 25 13.04 -6.97 -11.43
C ALA A 25 11.68 -7.67 -11.54
N ASP A 26 11.40 -8.29 -12.68
CA ASP A 26 10.12 -8.95 -12.98
C ASP A 26 10.02 -10.32 -12.29
N LEU A 27 9.48 -10.33 -11.09
CA LEU A 27 9.29 -11.55 -10.32
C LEU A 27 8.26 -12.50 -10.95
N THR A 28 7.32 -11.98 -11.75
CA THR A 28 6.39 -12.85 -12.48
C THR A 28 7.11 -13.67 -13.53
N ALA A 29 8.09 -13.10 -14.23
CA ALA A 29 8.95 -13.84 -15.14
C ALA A 29 9.84 -14.88 -14.42
N ALA A 30 10.18 -14.62 -13.16
CA ALA A 30 10.90 -15.58 -12.30
C ALA A 30 9.99 -16.65 -11.66
N GLY A 31 8.68 -16.67 -11.98
CA GLY A 31 7.74 -17.72 -11.57
C GLY A 31 6.83 -17.37 -10.38
N PHE A 32 6.97 -16.19 -9.77
CA PHE A 32 6.08 -15.75 -8.69
C PHE A 32 4.76 -15.23 -9.24
N LYS A 33 3.63 -15.66 -8.66
CA LYS A 33 2.30 -15.45 -9.27
C LYS A 33 1.53 -14.26 -8.70
N SER A 34 1.67 -13.96 -7.41
CA SER A 34 0.94 -12.86 -6.78
C SER A 34 1.72 -12.28 -5.60
N LEU A 35 1.50 -11.00 -5.35
CA LEU A 35 2.08 -10.30 -4.21
C LEU A 35 1.51 -10.82 -2.88
N THR A 36 0.21 -11.12 -2.85
CA THR A 36 -0.46 -11.69 -1.67
C THR A 36 0.20 -13.01 -1.27
N ALA A 37 0.41 -13.93 -2.22
CA ALA A 37 1.06 -15.21 -1.93
C ALA A 37 2.49 -15.06 -1.40
N LEU A 38 3.25 -14.07 -1.92
CA LEU A 38 4.58 -13.77 -1.40
C LEU A 38 4.55 -13.26 0.05
N LEU A 39 3.57 -12.43 0.39
CA LEU A 39 3.46 -11.83 1.73
C LEU A 39 2.94 -12.81 2.79
N GLU A 40 2.26 -13.87 2.37
CA GLU A 40 1.74 -14.93 3.24
C GLU A 40 2.76 -16.06 3.50
N ASP A 41 3.86 -16.10 2.75
CA ASP A 41 4.88 -17.14 2.84
C ASP A 41 6.28 -16.53 2.99
N THR A 42 6.86 -16.66 4.18
CA THR A 42 8.19 -16.11 4.50
C THR A 42 9.31 -16.75 3.70
N GLU A 43 9.18 -18.02 3.32
CA GLU A 43 10.16 -18.70 2.48
C GLU A 43 10.09 -18.21 1.03
N ALA A 44 8.88 -18.09 0.47
CA ALA A 44 8.69 -17.50 -0.86
C ALA A 44 9.17 -16.03 -0.92
N LEU A 45 9.00 -15.28 0.15
CA LEU A 45 9.50 -13.91 0.26
C LEU A 45 11.04 -13.87 0.21
N ALA A 46 11.72 -14.76 0.93
CA ALA A 46 13.18 -14.88 0.90
C ALA A 46 13.70 -15.32 -0.49
N GLN A 47 13.00 -16.25 -1.12
CA GLN A 47 13.30 -16.68 -2.49
C GLN A 47 13.15 -15.55 -3.50
N ALA A 48 12.08 -14.73 -3.38
CA ALA A 48 11.85 -13.57 -4.24
C ALA A 48 12.91 -12.48 -4.06
N GLU A 49 13.45 -12.32 -2.85
CA GLU A 49 14.55 -11.39 -2.58
C GLU A 49 15.85 -11.82 -3.26
N ALA A 50 16.14 -13.12 -3.27
CA ALA A 50 17.34 -13.70 -3.88
C ALA A 50 17.18 -14.01 -5.39
N ALA A 51 15.96 -13.95 -5.93
CA ALA A 51 15.69 -14.37 -7.30
C ALA A 51 16.43 -13.50 -8.32
N GLU A 52 17.06 -14.16 -9.28
CA GLU A 52 17.47 -13.51 -10.52
C GLU A 52 16.25 -13.41 -11.44
N ALA A 53 15.94 -12.16 -11.84
CA ALA A 53 14.78 -11.86 -12.66
C ALA A 53 15.13 -10.83 -13.72
N PRO A 54 14.51 -10.88 -14.91
CA PRO A 54 14.68 -9.85 -15.93
C PRO A 54 14.35 -8.47 -15.35
N SER A 55 15.16 -7.46 -15.67
CA SER A 55 14.92 -6.09 -15.23
C SER A 55 14.24 -5.28 -16.34
N VAL A 56 13.25 -4.50 -15.97
CA VAL A 56 12.52 -3.59 -16.86
C VAL A 56 12.68 -2.16 -16.32
N PRO A 57 13.00 -1.16 -17.17
CA PRO A 57 13.07 0.24 -16.74
C PRO A 57 11.76 0.71 -16.12
N MET A 58 11.84 1.43 -15.00
CA MET A 58 10.67 2.00 -14.32
C MET A 58 9.84 2.90 -15.25
N ALA A 59 10.50 3.58 -16.17
CA ALA A 59 9.85 4.46 -17.14
C ALA A 59 8.98 3.71 -18.18
N GLU A 60 9.18 2.40 -18.35
CA GLU A 60 8.43 1.57 -19.30
C GLU A 60 7.24 0.84 -18.68
N VAL A 61 7.01 1.04 -17.38
CA VAL A 61 5.93 0.37 -16.66
C VAL A 61 5.04 1.38 -15.94
N SER A 62 3.79 0.99 -15.68
CA SER A 62 2.89 1.74 -14.81
C SER A 62 2.77 1.02 -13.48
N LEU A 63 3.14 1.68 -12.38
CA LEU A 63 2.96 1.12 -11.05
C LEU A 63 1.48 1.00 -10.71
N LEU A 64 1.12 -0.09 -10.08
CA LEU A 64 -0.22 -0.35 -9.59
C LEU A 64 -0.24 -0.31 -8.04
N THR A 65 -1.44 -0.24 -7.48
CA THR A 65 -1.60 -0.40 -6.03
C THR A 65 -1.02 -1.75 -5.59
N PRO A 66 -0.35 -1.82 -4.44
CA PRO A 66 0.20 -3.07 -3.92
C PRO A 66 -0.89 -4.00 -3.33
N VAL A 67 -2.15 -3.58 -3.42
CA VAL A 67 -3.31 -4.34 -2.94
C VAL A 67 -3.89 -5.15 -4.11
N GLU A 68 -4.10 -6.46 -3.92
CA GLU A 68 -4.69 -7.34 -4.95
C GLU A 68 -6.18 -7.55 -4.70
N ARG A 69 -6.53 -8.25 -3.63
CA ARG A 69 -7.91 -8.59 -3.27
C ARG A 69 -8.18 -8.53 -1.77
N GLN A 70 -7.17 -8.22 -0.97
CA GLN A 70 -7.32 -8.05 0.47
C GLN A 70 -7.97 -6.71 0.80
N GLU A 71 -8.78 -6.70 1.83
CA GLU A 71 -9.30 -5.48 2.42
C GLU A 71 -8.18 -4.59 2.96
N VAL A 72 -8.40 -3.29 2.92
CA VAL A 72 -7.50 -2.31 3.51
C VAL A 72 -8.03 -1.92 4.88
N TRP A 73 -7.23 -2.14 5.89
CA TRP A 73 -7.50 -1.78 7.27
C TRP A 73 -6.53 -0.68 7.71
N ALA A 74 -6.97 0.19 8.58
CA ALA A 74 -6.17 1.28 9.10
C ALA A 74 -6.14 1.25 10.63
N ALA A 75 -5.04 1.75 11.19
CA ALA A 75 -4.93 2.02 12.61
C ALA A 75 -5.04 3.53 12.85
N GLY A 76 -5.97 3.94 13.71
CA GLY A 76 -6.23 5.34 14.02
C GLY A 76 -5.24 5.91 15.04
N VAL A 77 -5.01 7.21 14.95
CA VAL A 77 -4.28 8.03 15.96
C VAL A 77 -2.92 7.45 16.36
N THR A 78 -2.16 6.93 15.40
CA THR A 78 -0.86 6.30 15.64
C THR A 78 0.31 7.29 15.66
N TYR A 79 0.08 8.56 15.28
CA TYR A 79 1.08 9.63 15.27
C TYR A 79 0.68 10.76 16.19
N LEU A 80 1.61 11.26 16.99
CA LEU A 80 1.38 12.38 17.91
C LEU A 80 0.87 13.65 17.18
N ARG A 81 1.35 13.89 15.95
CA ARG A 81 0.86 15.00 15.12
C ARG A 81 -0.62 14.84 14.76
N SER A 82 -1.04 13.63 14.41
CA SER A 82 -2.45 13.34 14.12
C SER A 82 -3.33 13.47 15.35
N LYS A 83 -2.85 13.02 16.53
CA LYS A 83 -3.53 13.23 17.81
C LYS A 83 -3.79 14.71 18.05
N LYS A 84 -2.75 15.55 17.98
CA LYS A 84 -2.85 17.00 18.20
C LYS A 84 -3.85 17.66 17.25
N ALA A 85 -3.75 17.38 15.93
CA ALA A 85 -4.65 17.94 14.94
C ALA A 85 -6.12 17.58 15.23
N ARG A 86 -6.41 16.34 15.61
CA ARG A 86 -7.77 15.90 15.96
C ARG A 86 -8.30 16.53 17.24
N MET A 87 -7.43 16.74 18.22
CA MET A 87 -7.80 17.43 19.47
C MET A 87 -8.14 18.91 19.21
N GLU A 88 -7.48 19.56 18.26
CA GLU A 88 -7.74 20.95 17.86
C GLU A 88 -9.06 21.12 17.07
N GLU A 89 -9.52 20.07 16.38
CA GLU A 89 -10.75 20.11 15.58
C GLU A 89 -12.03 20.12 16.42
N SER A 90 -12.02 19.57 17.64
CA SER A 90 -13.22 19.45 18.47
C SER A 90 -12.89 19.13 19.93
N ASP A 91 -13.38 19.96 20.84
CA ASP A 91 -13.26 19.76 22.30
C ASP A 91 -13.91 18.45 22.77
N PHE A 92 -15.01 18.05 22.13
CA PHE A 92 -15.69 16.78 22.44
C PHE A 92 -14.83 15.58 22.08
N SER A 93 -14.10 15.66 20.99
CA SER A 93 -13.25 14.57 20.50
C SER A 93 -11.89 14.48 21.21
N ALA A 94 -11.42 15.57 21.82
CA ALA A 94 -10.09 15.68 22.38
C ALA A 94 -9.80 14.56 23.39
N ASN A 95 -10.71 14.31 24.33
CA ASN A 95 -10.55 13.29 25.34
C ASN A 95 -10.56 11.84 24.77
N ALA A 96 -11.39 11.59 23.76
CA ALA A 96 -11.45 10.29 23.08
C ALA A 96 -10.14 9.99 22.33
N TYR A 97 -9.59 10.96 21.61
CA TYR A 97 -8.32 10.80 20.90
C TYR A 97 -7.11 10.65 21.82
N ASP A 98 -7.17 11.26 23.02
CA ASP A 98 -6.15 11.08 24.04
C ASP A 98 -6.14 9.63 24.54
N GLN A 99 -7.31 9.09 24.87
CA GLN A 99 -7.46 7.70 25.29
C GLN A 99 -7.06 6.68 24.21
N VAL A 100 -7.41 6.93 22.95
CA VAL A 100 -7.04 6.06 21.82
C VAL A 100 -5.53 6.04 21.62
N TYR A 101 -4.87 7.19 21.74
CA TYR A 101 -3.41 7.28 21.58
C TYR A 101 -2.64 6.50 22.65
N ASP A 102 -3.12 6.55 23.91
CA ASP A 102 -2.50 5.90 25.05
C ASP A 102 -3.00 4.46 25.28
N ALA A 103 -3.90 3.96 24.42
CA ALA A 103 -4.44 2.62 24.51
C ALA A 103 -3.35 1.54 24.33
N PRO A 104 -3.45 0.40 25.05
CA PRO A 104 -2.45 -0.67 25.00
C PRO A 104 -2.33 -1.34 23.61
N ARG A 105 -3.29 -1.11 22.73
CA ARG A 105 -3.28 -1.53 21.33
C ARG A 105 -3.98 -0.47 20.46
N PRO A 106 -3.54 -0.31 19.19
CA PRO A 106 -4.15 0.66 18.29
C PRO A 106 -5.60 0.28 17.97
N GLU A 107 -6.42 1.30 17.72
CA GLU A 107 -7.75 1.13 17.14
C GLU A 107 -7.59 0.75 15.67
N ILE A 108 -8.11 -0.42 15.29
CA ILE A 108 -8.07 -0.91 13.91
C ILE A 108 -9.47 -0.85 13.33
N PHE A 109 -9.60 -0.27 12.14
CA PHE A 109 -10.88 -0.13 11.46
C PHE A 109 -10.76 -0.43 9.96
N PHE A 110 -11.86 -0.91 9.38
CA PHE A 110 -11.99 -1.08 7.94
C PHE A 110 -11.87 0.26 7.22
N LYS A 111 -11.00 0.34 6.23
CA LYS A 111 -10.74 1.56 5.47
C LYS A 111 -11.33 1.52 4.07
N SER A 112 -11.09 0.45 3.32
CA SER A 112 -11.46 0.38 1.91
C SER A 112 -11.46 -1.05 1.38
N LEU A 113 -12.27 -1.28 0.36
CA LEU A 113 -12.11 -2.44 -0.52
C LEU A 113 -10.95 -2.21 -1.51
N PRO A 114 -10.32 -3.29 -2.00
CA PRO A 114 -9.15 -3.17 -2.88
C PRO A 114 -9.43 -2.43 -4.19
N GLU A 115 -10.60 -2.61 -4.78
CA GLU A 115 -11.00 -1.96 -6.03
C GLU A 115 -11.24 -0.45 -5.91
N LYS A 116 -11.27 0.09 -4.68
CA LYS A 116 -11.38 1.53 -4.43
C LYS A 116 -10.05 2.21 -4.13
N VAL A 117 -8.98 1.43 -4.09
CA VAL A 117 -7.63 1.97 -3.90
C VAL A 117 -7.08 2.37 -5.26
N VAL A 118 -6.85 3.65 -5.46
CA VAL A 118 -6.35 4.19 -6.73
C VAL A 118 -4.87 3.87 -6.93
N HIS A 119 -4.44 3.77 -8.19
CA HIS A 119 -3.04 3.55 -8.53
C HIS A 119 -2.20 4.83 -8.33
N PRO A 120 -0.88 4.72 -8.20
CA PRO A 120 0.00 5.88 -8.18
C PRO A 120 -0.21 6.77 -9.41
N GLY A 121 -0.46 8.06 -9.18
CA GLY A 121 -0.74 9.03 -10.24
C GLY A 121 -2.20 9.15 -10.69
N ASP A 122 -3.08 8.26 -10.25
CA ASP A 122 -4.52 8.35 -10.54
C ASP A 122 -5.21 9.43 -9.69
N SER A 123 -6.34 9.91 -10.19
CA SER A 123 -7.17 10.88 -9.49
C SER A 123 -8.04 10.23 -8.42
N VAL A 124 -8.12 10.85 -7.25
CA VAL A 124 -9.06 10.46 -6.19
C VAL A 124 -10.36 11.23 -6.37
N GLY A 125 -11.49 10.51 -6.39
CA GLY A 125 -12.81 11.13 -6.41
C GLY A 125 -13.13 11.81 -5.07
N ILE A 126 -13.51 13.08 -5.12
CA ILE A 126 -14.04 13.85 -3.97
C ILE A 126 -15.53 14.04 -4.18
N ARG A 127 -16.33 13.90 -3.13
CA ARG A 127 -17.76 14.15 -3.18
C ARG A 127 -18.02 15.62 -3.55
N ALA A 128 -18.98 15.86 -4.43
CA ALA A 128 -19.33 17.22 -4.88
C ALA A 128 -19.92 18.11 -3.77
N ASP A 129 -20.45 17.49 -2.70
CA ASP A 129 -21.01 18.17 -1.54
C ASP A 129 -19.98 18.31 -0.37
N ALA A 130 -18.72 17.95 -0.57
CA ALA A 130 -17.67 18.17 0.42
C ALA A 130 -17.33 19.65 0.49
N SER A 131 -17.49 20.23 1.68
CA SER A 131 -17.09 21.61 2.01
C SER A 131 -15.89 21.56 2.95
N TRP A 132 -14.71 21.69 2.42
CA TRP A 132 -13.45 21.70 3.17
C TRP A 132 -12.83 23.08 3.10
#